data_2c7827982807e5cf655265890dd8ebcd
#
_entry.id   2c7827982807e5cf655265890dd8ebcd
#
_cell.length_a   1.000
_cell.length_b   1.000
_cell.length_c   1.000
_cell.angle_alpha   90.00
_cell.angle_beta   90.00
_cell.angle_gamma   90.00
#
_symmetry.space_group_name_H-M   'P 1'
#
loop_
_entity.id
_entity.type
_entity.pdbx_description
1 polymer ?
#
loop_
_entity_poly.entity_id
_entity_poly.type
_entity_poly.pdbx_seq_one_letter_code
_entity_poly.pdbx_strand_id
1 'polypeptide(L)'
;VANKLRDAEALDQSMQTLRDLVNNQNVIHSTSNYFNEDSTQKNTYDNAIDNGSTYITGQHNPELNKSTIDQTISQINTAKNDLHGAEKLQRDKGTANQEIGQLGYLNDPQKSAEESLVNGSNTRSEVEEHLNEAKALNNAMKQLRDKVAEKTNVKQSSDYINDSTEHQRGYDQALQEAENIINEIGNPTLNKSEIEQKLQQLTDAQNALQGSHLLENAKNNAITEINKLTALNDAQRQKAIENVQAQQTIPEVNQQLTSDRKINTAMQALRDKIAQQNNVHQQSNYFNEDEQPKHNYDNAVQAGQGIIDKSQDPMMSKNEIEQAINQINTTQTALSGENKLHTDQENADSQIERLSSLNQAQINAEKGLVNQSTTRTEVAQKLAV
;
A
#
# COMPACT_ATOMS: atom_id res chain seq x y z
N VAL A 1 97.10 -34.40 -16.96
CA VAL A 1 95.97 -35.33 -16.85
C VAL A 1 95.12 -35.00 -15.63
N ALA A 2 95.70 -34.89 -14.38
CA ALA A 2 94.94 -34.63 -13.16
C ALA A 2 94.10 -33.35 -13.19
N ASN A 3 94.59 -32.23 -13.72
CA ASN A 3 93.84 -30.99 -13.85
C ASN A 3 92.63 -31.14 -14.82
N LYS A 4 92.80 -31.81 -15.93
CA LYS A 4 91.73 -32.05 -16.93
C LYS A 4 90.67 -32.98 -16.35
N LEU A 5 91.03 -33.98 -15.51
CA LEU A 5 90.04 -34.84 -14.86
C LEU A 5 89.20 -34.04 -13.85
N ARG A 6 89.87 -33.21 -13.01
CA ARG A 6 89.18 -32.34 -12.05
C ARG A 6 88.23 -31.33 -12.74
N ASP A 7 88.62 -30.77 -13.88
CA ASP A 7 87.78 -29.84 -14.64
C ASP A 7 86.57 -30.56 -15.21
N ALA A 8 86.73 -31.81 -15.68
CA ALA A 8 85.61 -32.64 -16.16
C ALA A 8 84.65 -33.06 -15.04
N GLU A 9 85.19 -33.45 -13.86
CA GLU A 9 84.41 -33.77 -12.67
C GLU A 9 83.59 -32.54 -12.19
N ALA A 10 84.17 -31.33 -12.23
CA ALA A 10 83.50 -30.09 -11.87
C ALA A 10 82.40 -29.71 -12.88
N LEU A 11 82.60 -29.96 -14.17
CA LEU A 11 81.56 -29.78 -15.19
C LEU A 11 80.43 -30.78 -15.07
N ASP A 12 80.74 -32.07 -14.76
CA ASP A 12 79.79 -33.12 -14.55
C ASP A 12 78.83 -32.75 -13.34
N GLN A 13 79.37 -32.26 -12.25
CA GLN A 13 78.60 -31.79 -11.11
C GLN A 13 77.64 -30.62 -11.45
N SER A 14 78.14 -29.64 -12.28
CA SER A 14 77.26 -28.55 -12.72
C SER A 14 76.17 -29.03 -13.67
N MET A 15 76.50 -29.96 -14.61
CA MET A 15 75.53 -30.58 -15.50
C MET A 15 74.46 -31.40 -14.72
N GLN A 16 74.86 -32.12 -13.65
CA GLN A 16 73.88 -32.81 -12.82
C GLN A 16 72.91 -31.81 -12.15
N THR A 17 73.42 -30.71 -11.56
CA THR A 17 72.62 -29.66 -11.01
C THR A 17 71.64 -29.04 -12.02
N LEU A 18 72.12 -28.80 -13.25
CA LEU A 18 71.29 -28.29 -14.33
C LEU A 18 70.16 -29.25 -14.68
N ARG A 19 70.44 -30.57 -14.83
CA ARG A 19 69.42 -31.63 -15.07
C ARG A 19 68.38 -31.68 -13.97
N ASP A 20 68.79 -31.58 -12.72
CA ASP A 20 67.88 -31.60 -11.59
C ASP A 20 66.91 -30.38 -11.61
N LEU A 21 67.43 -29.18 -11.95
CA LEU A 21 66.59 -27.97 -12.12
C LEU A 21 65.59 -28.12 -13.24
N VAL A 22 66.03 -28.59 -14.43
CA VAL A 22 65.14 -28.79 -15.57
C VAL A 22 64.08 -29.86 -15.29
N ASN A 23 64.46 -31.00 -14.71
CA ASN A 23 63.54 -32.08 -14.35
C ASN A 23 62.52 -31.64 -13.30
N ASN A 24 62.84 -30.64 -12.46
CA ASN A 24 61.94 -30.14 -11.47
C ASN A 24 60.90 -29.12 -11.99
N GLN A 25 60.92 -28.78 -13.27
CA GLN A 25 60.02 -27.81 -13.91
C GLN A 25 58.54 -28.07 -13.59
N ASN A 26 58.08 -29.32 -13.79
CA ASN A 26 56.69 -29.66 -13.56
C ASN A 26 56.23 -29.49 -12.09
N VAL A 27 57.15 -29.73 -11.14
CA VAL A 27 56.89 -29.48 -9.72
C VAL A 27 56.74 -27.98 -9.46
N ILE A 28 57.62 -27.16 -10.04
CA ILE A 28 57.51 -25.68 -9.92
C ILE A 28 56.22 -25.17 -10.57
N HIS A 29 55.85 -25.66 -11.77
CA HIS A 29 54.62 -25.30 -12.43
C HIS A 29 53.36 -25.60 -11.59
N SER A 30 53.40 -26.60 -10.73
CA SER A 30 52.29 -26.97 -9.82
C SER A 30 52.25 -26.15 -8.53
N THR A 31 53.22 -25.27 -8.32
CA THR A 31 53.28 -24.43 -7.10
C THR A 31 52.44 -23.15 -7.27
N SER A 32 51.85 -22.67 -6.17
CA SER A 32 51.14 -21.37 -6.14
C SER A 32 52.05 -20.21 -6.60
N ASN A 33 53.34 -20.28 -6.36
CA ASN A 33 54.30 -19.27 -6.80
C ASN A 33 54.38 -19.16 -8.33
N TYR A 34 54.17 -20.26 -9.07
CA TYR A 34 54.16 -20.24 -10.53
C TYR A 34 52.79 -19.92 -11.07
N PHE A 35 51.74 -20.71 -10.73
CA PHE A 35 50.48 -20.57 -11.45
C PHE A 35 49.70 -19.28 -11.11
N ASN A 36 49.96 -18.66 -9.94
CA ASN A 36 49.43 -17.36 -9.55
C ASN A 36 50.33 -16.16 -9.93
N GLU A 37 51.48 -16.46 -10.60
CA GLU A 37 52.39 -15.42 -11.03
C GLU A 37 51.90 -14.75 -12.33
N ASP A 38 52.43 -13.56 -12.62
CA ASP A 38 52.17 -12.86 -13.88
C ASP A 38 52.88 -13.52 -15.03
N SER A 39 52.33 -13.41 -16.24
CA SER A 39 52.86 -14.07 -17.44
C SER A 39 54.31 -13.72 -17.76
N THR A 40 54.76 -12.50 -17.42
CA THR A 40 56.15 -12.06 -17.65
C THR A 40 57.15 -12.92 -16.89
N GLN A 41 56.93 -13.12 -15.60
CA GLN A 41 57.81 -13.91 -14.73
C GLN A 41 57.73 -15.41 -15.06
N LYS A 42 56.52 -15.92 -15.36
CA LYS A 42 56.34 -17.29 -15.88
C LYS A 42 57.19 -17.54 -17.10
N ASN A 43 57.07 -16.65 -18.10
CA ASN A 43 57.85 -16.75 -19.37
C ASN A 43 59.35 -16.63 -19.10
N THR A 44 59.80 -15.77 -18.17
CA THR A 44 61.18 -15.65 -17.81
C THR A 44 61.74 -16.96 -17.21
N TYR A 45 61.00 -17.61 -16.33
CA TYR A 45 61.35 -18.90 -15.79
C TYR A 45 61.37 -20.00 -16.88
N ASP A 46 60.31 -20.07 -17.66
CA ASP A 46 60.21 -21.10 -18.70
C ASP A 46 61.33 -20.97 -19.77
N ASN A 47 61.65 -19.74 -20.21
CA ASN A 47 62.75 -19.47 -21.11
C ASN A 47 64.09 -19.85 -20.51
N ALA A 48 64.31 -19.62 -19.22
CA ALA A 48 65.55 -20.02 -18.53
C ALA A 48 65.68 -21.57 -18.47
N ILE A 49 64.58 -22.28 -18.22
CA ILE A 49 64.49 -23.75 -18.26
C ILE A 49 64.77 -24.28 -19.68
N ASP A 50 64.13 -23.68 -20.69
CA ASP A 50 64.32 -24.07 -22.11
C ASP A 50 65.78 -23.88 -22.52
N ASN A 51 66.40 -22.75 -22.17
CA ASN A 51 67.84 -22.52 -22.39
C ASN A 51 68.67 -23.60 -21.71
N GLY A 52 68.38 -23.94 -20.46
CA GLY A 52 69.09 -25.05 -19.77
C GLY A 52 68.92 -26.39 -20.44
N SER A 53 67.73 -26.68 -20.95
CA SER A 53 67.40 -27.92 -21.69
C SER A 53 68.27 -28.06 -23.00
N THR A 54 68.56 -26.93 -23.69
CA THR A 54 69.39 -26.96 -24.88
C THR A 54 70.79 -27.49 -24.59
N TYR A 55 71.39 -27.15 -23.44
CA TYR A 55 72.73 -27.67 -23.04
C TYR A 55 72.66 -29.16 -22.68
N ILE A 56 71.56 -29.61 -22.09
CA ILE A 56 71.35 -31.04 -21.71
C ILE A 56 71.22 -31.91 -22.99
N THR A 57 70.53 -31.43 -23.99
CA THR A 57 70.23 -32.17 -25.25
C THR A 57 71.24 -31.96 -26.38
N GLY A 58 72.16 -31.00 -26.27
CA GLY A 58 73.11 -30.60 -27.23
C GLY A 58 74.16 -31.64 -27.61
N GLN A 59 73.76 -32.67 -28.36
CA GLN A 59 74.64 -33.81 -28.71
C GLN A 59 75.73 -33.48 -29.80
N HIS A 60 75.48 -32.44 -30.63
CA HIS A 60 76.39 -32.13 -31.78
C HIS A 60 77.35 -30.98 -31.48
N ASN A 61 77.12 -30.17 -30.51
CA ASN A 61 77.98 -29.06 -30.04
C ASN A 61 77.88 -28.90 -28.56
N PRO A 62 78.48 -29.79 -27.77
CA PRO A 62 78.39 -29.78 -26.34
C PRO A 62 79.07 -28.56 -25.71
N GLU A 63 78.41 -27.92 -24.77
CA GLU A 63 79.01 -26.85 -23.95
C GLU A 63 79.98 -27.47 -22.93
N LEU A 64 81.25 -27.13 -23.03
CA LEU A 64 82.29 -27.61 -22.14
C LEU A 64 82.77 -26.55 -21.16
N ASN A 65 82.26 -25.32 -21.25
CA ASN A 65 82.62 -24.25 -20.38
C ASN A 65 81.68 -24.31 -19.10
N LYS A 66 82.27 -24.79 -18.04
CA LYS A 66 81.55 -24.85 -16.74
C LYS A 66 80.93 -23.49 -16.35
N SER A 67 81.60 -22.38 -16.63
CA SER A 67 81.07 -21.02 -16.24
C SER A 67 79.77 -20.72 -17.01
N THR A 68 79.61 -21.16 -18.27
CA THR A 68 78.37 -21.02 -19.04
C THR A 68 77.22 -21.81 -18.38
N ILE A 69 77.51 -23.05 -17.99
CA ILE A 69 76.52 -23.90 -17.26
C ILE A 69 76.16 -23.31 -15.89
N ASP A 70 77.15 -22.85 -15.15
CA ASP A 70 76.90 -22.17 -13.81
C ASP A 70 76.08 -20.88 -13.97
N GLN A 71 76.28 -20.09 -15.05
CA GLN A 71 75.45 -18.90 -15.32
C GLN A 71 74.00 -19.29 -15.63
N THR A 72 73.79 -20.36 -16.41
CA THR A 72 72.43 -20.88 -16.73
C THR A 72 71.74 -21.39 -15.48
N ILE A 73 72.42 -22.12 -14.60
CA ILE A 73 71.92 -22.54 -13.28
C ILE A 73 71.49 -21.31 -12.45
N SER A 74 72.34 -20.28 -12.44
CA SER A 74 72.06 -19.03 -11.73
C SER A 74 70.81 -18.31 -12.29
N GLN A 75 70.70 -18.26 -13.64
CA GLN A 75 69.55 -17.64 -14.31
C GLN A 75 68.22 -18.38 -13.94
N ILE A 76 68.25 -19.74 -13.97
CA ILE A 76 67.07 -20.55 -13.58
C ILE A 76 66.71 -20.29 -12.13
N ASN A 77 67.70 -20.29 -11.22
CA ASN A 77 67.42 -20.07 -9.82
C ASN A 77 66.90 -18.63 -9.52
N THR A 78 67.45 -17.61 -10.22
CA THR A 78 66.97 -16.25 -10.12
C THR A 78 65.55 -16.15 -10.60
N ALA A 79 65.26 -16.64 -11.81
CA ALA A 79 63.89 -16.63 -12.38
C ALA A 79 62.88 -17.42 -11.52
N LYS A 80 63.29 -18.55 -10.91
CA LYS A 80 62.49 -19.29 -9.94
C LYS A 80 62.20 -18.48 -8.66
N ASN A 81 63.22 -17.81 -8.12
CA ASN A 81 63.10 -17.02 -6.94
C ASN A 81 62.26 -15.76 -7.15
N ASP A 82 62.15 -15.27 -8.38
CA ASP A 82 61.31 -14.14 -8.79
C ASP A 82 59.82 -14.52 -8.97
N LEU A 83 59.47 -15.79 -8.76
CA LEU A 83 58.10 -16.26 -8.79
C LEU A 83 57.47 -15.99 -7.41
N HIS A 84 56.59 -14.99 -7.33
CA HIS A 84 55.91 -14.53 -6.10
C HIS A 84 54.37 -14.73 -6.15
N GLY A 85 53.90 -15.64 -6.96
CA GLY A 85 52.44 -15.81 -7.18
C GLY A 85 51.67 -16.10 -5.90
N ALA A 86 52.25 -16.83 -4.95
CA ALA A 86 51.59 -17.07 -3.66
C ALA A 86 51.39 -15.77 -2.85
N GLU A 87 52.35 -14.87 -2.86
CA GLU A 87 52.24 -13.54 -2.22
C GLU A 87 51.21 -12.67 -2.89
N LYS A 88 51.18 -12.73 -4.24
CA LYS A 88 50.18 -12.01 -5.09
C LYS A 88 48.79 -12.50 -4.74
N LEU A 89 48.58 -13.83 -4.66
CA LEU A 89 47.26 -14.40 -4.25
C LEU A 89 46.85 -13.89 -2.88
N GLN A 90 47.74 -13.87 -1.89
CA GLN A 90 47.39 -13.39 -0.53
C GLN A 90 47.06 -11.90 -0.53
N ARG A 91 47.78 -11.09 -1.32
CA ARG A 91 47.46 -9.66 -1.46
C ARG A 91 46.09 -9.45 -2.10
N ASP A 92 45.78 -10.20 -3.18
CA ASP A 92 44.51 -10.08 -3.89
C ASP A 92 43.35 -10.52 -2.99
N LYS A 93 43.49 -11.58 -2.16
CA LYS A 93 42.54 -11.97 -1.12
C LYS A 93 42.32 -10.86 -0.10
N GLY A 94 43.38 -10.25 0.38
CA GLY A 94 43.30 -9.14 1.35
C GLY A 94 42.54 -7.94 0.76
N THR A 95 42.80 -7.59 -0.49
CA THR A 95 42.10 -6.52 -1.19
C THR A 95 40.63 -6.84 -1.40
N ALA A 96 40.30 -8.06 -1.86
CA ALA A 96 38.95 -8.50 -2.07
C ALA A 96 38.13 -8.49 -0.76
N ASN A 97 38.68 -9.02 0.35
CA ASN A 97 38.04 -8.98 1.66
C ASN A 97 37.77 -7.55 2.13
N GLN A 98 38.70 -6.64 1.90
CA GLN A 98 38.51 -5.23 2.24
C GLN A 98 37.37 -4.61 1.42
N GLU A 99 37.29 -4.90 0.13
CA GLU A 99 36.18 -4.44 -0.72
C GLU A 99 34.84 -5.03 -0.29
N ILE A 100 34.79 -6.35 0.01
CA ILE A 100 33.55 -7.02 0.50
C ILE A 100 33.08 -6.38 1.81
N GLY A 101 33.99 -6.10 2.73
CA GLY A 101 33.67 -5.41 3.98
C GLY A 101 32.99 -4.05 3.78
N GLN A 102 33.27 -3.36 2.68
CA GLN A 102 32.68 -2.06 2.30
C GLN A 102 31.33 -2.18 1.57
N LEU A 103 30.88 -3.37 1.17
CA LEU A 103 29.60 -3.59 0.49
C LEU A 103 28.43 -3.33 1.46
N GLY A 104 27.88 -2.11 1.42
CA GLY A 104 26.95 -1.59 2.42
C GLY A 104 25.54 -2.21 2.43
N TYR A 105 25.16 -2.95 1.37
CA TYR A 105 23.81 -3.55 1.28
C TYR A 105 23.80 -5.03 1.67
N LEU A 106 24.94 -5.70 1.73
CA LEU A 106 25.03 -7.04 2.31
C LEU A 106 24.85 -6.98 3.82
N ASN A 107 24.19 -8.00 4.39
CA ASN A 107 24.21 -8.21 5.84
C ASN A 107 25.56 -8.83 6.29
N ASP A 108 25.85 -8.82 7.59
CA ASP A 108 27.12 -9.35 8.10
C ASP A 108 27.34 -10.83 7.80
N PRO A 109 26.33 -11.73 7.92
CA PRO A 109 26.49 -13.11 7.50
C PRO A 109 26.83 -13.29 6.01
N GLN A 110 26.24 -12.50 5.11
CA GLN A 110 26.57 -12.53 3.69
C GLN A 110 28.01 -12.11 3.44
N LYS A 111 28.48 -11.01 4.06
CA LYS A 111 29.88 -10.59 3.98
C LYS A 111 30.82 -11.68 4.45
N SER A 112 30.58 -12.25 5.62
CA SER A 112 31.41 -13.32 6.19
C SER A 112 31.45 -14.56 5.30
N ALA A 113 30.35 -14.92 4.65
CA ALA A 113 30.29 -16.04 3.72
C ALA A 113 31.09 -15.75 2.44
N GLU A 114 30.94 -14.58 1.84
CA GLU A 114 31.70 -14.16 0.67
C GLU A 114 33.22 -14.05 0.95
N GLU A 115 33.60 -13.48 2.10
CA GLU A 115 34.99 -13.47 2.56
C GLU A 115 35.55 -14.88 2.74
N SER A 116 34.73 -15.83 3.18
CA SER A 116 35.13 -17.23 3.30
C SER A 116 35.39 -17.88 1.94
N LEU A 117 34.59 -17.57 0.90
CA LEU A 117 34.81 -18.03 -0.46
C LEU A 117 36.12 -17.46 -1.02
N VAL A 118 36.36 -16.15 -0.85
CA VAL A 118 37.63 -15.50 -1.24
C VAL A 118 38.81 -16.16 -0.54
N ASN A 119 38.72 -16.41 0.77
CA ASN A 119 39.80 -17.03 1.54
C ASN A 119 40.06 -18.47 1.13
N GLY A 120 39.05 -19.20 0.67
CA GLY A 120 39.12 -20.55 0.13
C GLY A 120 39.74 -20.67 -1.25
N SER A 121 39.83 -19.57 -2.02
CA SER A 121 40.34 -19.56 -3.40
C SER A 121 41.78 -20.01 -3.46
N ASN A 122 42.14 -20.75 -4.53
CA ASN A 122 43.50 -21.22 -4.78
C ASN A 122 44.18 -20.42 -5.90
N THR A 123 43.42 -19.69 -6.69
CA THR A 123 43.88 -18.88 -7.79
C THR A 123 43.42 -17.42 -7.65
N ARG A 124 44.16 -16.50 -8.27
CA ARG A 124 43.84 -15.08 -8.37
C ARG A 124 42.53 -14.85 -9.16
N SER A 125 42.28 -15.70 -10.17
CA SER A 125 41.04 -15.65 -10.93
C SER A 125 39.80 -16.01 -10.10
N GLU A 126 39.90 -17.04 -9.23
CA GLU A 126 38.83 -17.39 -8.31
C GLU A 126 38.53 -16.25 -7.32
N VAL A 127 39.59 -15.55 -6.84
CA VAL A 127 39.40 -14.37 -5.95
C VAL A 127 38.63 -13.26 -6.67
N GLU A 128 38.99 -12.98 -7.94
CA GLU A 128 38.31 -11.98 -8.76
C GLU A 128 36.85 -12.38 -9.05
N GLU A 129 36.59 -13.66 -9.35
CA GLU A 129 35.26 -14.20 -9.58
C GLU A 129 34.36 -14.02 -8.33
N HIS A 130 34.80 -14.47 -7.16
CA HIS A 130 34.04 -14.33 -5.91
C HIS A 130 33.82 -12.86 -5.53
N LEU A 131 34.80 -11.97 -5.72
CA LEU A 131 34.60 -10.55 -5.50
C LEU A 131 33.53 -9.96 -6.43
N ASN A 132 33.50 -10.37 -7.71
CA ASN A 132 32.50 -9.92 -8.65
C ASN A 132 31.10 -10.47 -8.30
N GLU A 133 31.01 -11.71 -7.83
CA GLU A 133 29.78 -12.32 -7.33
C GLU A 133 29.26 -11.55 -6.09
N ALA A 134 30.11 -11.24 -5.12
CA ALA A 134 29.75 -10.44 -3.96
C ALA A 134 29.25 -9.03 -4.36
N LYS A 135 29.88 -8.37 -5.33
CA LYS A 135 29.40 -7.07 -5.85
C LYS A 135 28.04 -7.20 -6.53
N ALA A 136 27.80 -8.25 -7.29
CA ALA A 136 26.52 -8.51 -7.94
C ALA A 136 25.42 -8.81 -6.90
N LEU A 137 25.74 -9.60 -5.87
CA LEU A 137 24.86 -9.87 -4.75
C LEU A 137 24.49 -8.57 -4.00
N ASN A 138 25.48 -7.70 -3.74
CA ASN A 138 25.26 -6.42 -3.10
C ASN A 138 24.28 -5.52 -3.89
N ASN A 139 24.36 -5.53 -5.22
CA ASN A 139 23.42 -4.78 -6.06
C ASN A 139 22.01 -5.36 -5.99
N ALA A 140 21.84 -6.68 -5.97
CA ALA A 140 20.54 -7.32 -5.82
C ALA A 140 19.93 -7.01 -4.42
N MET A 141 20.74 -7.09 -3.38
CA MET A 141 20.33 -6.72 -2.01
C MET A 141 19.94 -5.25 -1.89
N LYS A 142 20.65 -4.35 -2.59
CA LYS A 142 20.25 -2.94 -2.66
C LYS A 142 18.84 -2.78 -3.21
N GLN A 143 18.55 -3.39 -4.34
CA GLN A 143 17.23 -3.30 -4.99
C GLN A 143 16.14 -3.88 -4.10
N LEU A 144 16.40 -5.01 -3.42
CA LEU A 144 15.45 -5.62 -2.49
C LEU A 144 15.16 -4.70 -1.30
N ARG A 145 16.22 -4.11 -0.69
CA ARG A 145 16.09 -3.16 0.43
C ARG A 145 15.33 -1.89 0.03
N ASP A 146 15.63 -1.34 -1.14
CA ASP A 146 14.96 -0.16 -1.68
C ASP A 146 13.46 -0.46 -1.86
N LYS A 147 13.11 -1.65 -2.38
CA LYS A 147 11.72 -2.08 -2.55
C LYS A 147 10.99 -2.29 -1.22
N VAL A 148 11.63 -2.92 -0.25
CA VAL A 148 11.07 -3.11 1.10
C VAL A 148 10.88 -1.77 1.83
N ALA A 149 11.73 -0.78 1.56
CA ALA A 149 11.59 0.56 2.15
C ALA A 149 10.29 1.28 1.73
N GLU A 150 9.69 0.91 0.61
CA GLU A 150 8.39 1.45 0.16
C GLU A 150 7.20 1.00 1.03
N LYS A 151 7.36 0.00 1.90
CA LYS A 151 6.27 -0.67 2.63
C LYS A 151 5.29 0.25 3.33
N THR A 152 5.78 1.32 3.95
CA THR A 152 4.93 2.27 4.68
C THR A 152 4.03 3.04 3.73
N ASN A 153 4.59 3.51 2.60
CA ASN A 153 3.83 4.24 1.59
C ASN A 153 2.80 3.32 0.91
N VAL A 154 3.18 2.08 0.59
CA VAL A 154 2.27 1.10 -0.01
C VAL A 154 1.10 0.80 0.93
N LYS A 155 1.35 0.49 2.20
CA LYS A 155 0.30 0.18 3.18
C LYS A 155 -0.63 1.35 3.51
N GLN A 156 -0.17 2.58 3.29
CA GLN A 156 -0.98 3.79 3.44
C GLN A 156 -1.67 4.22 2.14
N SER A 157 -1.37 3.59 1.04
CA SER A 157 -1.99 3.91 -0.25
C SER A 157 -3.44 3.44 -0.35
N SER A 158 -4.22 4.12 -1.17
CA SER A 158 -5.58 3.69 -1.52
C SER A 158 -5.59 2.30 -2.16
N ASP A 159 -4.53 1.95 -2.92
CA ASP A 159 -4.40 0.66 -3.57
C ASP A 159 -4.35 -0.49 -2.56
N TYR A 160 -3.68 -0.29 -1.42
CA TYR A 160 -3.65 -1.29 -0.36
C TYR A 160 -4.91 -1.25 0.51
N ILE A 161 -5.30 -0.05 1.00
CA ILE A 161 -6.38 0.09 2.00
C ILE A 161 -7.74 -0.39 1.47
N ASN A 162 -8.02 -0.14 0.20
CA ASN A 162 -9.30 -0.44 -0.41
C ASN A 162 -9.33 -1.77 -1.19
N ASP A 163 -8.23 -2.52 -1.18
CA ASP A 163 -8.16 -3.79 -1.89
C ASP A 163 -8.77 -4.95 -1.09
N SER A 164 -8.88 -6.08 -1.77
CA SER A 164 -9.30 -7.34 -1.18
C SER A 164 -8.30 -7.83 -0.12
N THR A 165 -8.80 -8.54 0.87
CA THR A 165 -7.93 -9.18 1.88
C THR A 165 -6.99 -10.23 1.27
N GLU A 166 -7.30 -10.75 0.10
CA GLU A 166 -6.45 -11.69 -0.65
C GLU A 166 -5.19 -10.99 -1.18
N HIS A 167 -5.35 -9.88 -1.91
CA HIS A 167 -4.22 -9.12 -2.44
C HIS A 167 -3.39 -8.47 -1.32
N GLN A 168 -4.03 -7.92 -0.29
CA GLN A 168 -3.33 -7.39 0.89
C GLN A 168 -2.44 -8.46 1.54
N ARG A 169 -2.96 -9.68 1.73
CA ARG A 169 -2.22 -10.81 2.29
C ARG A 169 -1.10 -11.25 1.36
N GLY A 170 -1.33 -11.29 0.05
CA GLY A 170 -0.31 -11.60 -0.95
C GLY A 170 0.87 -10.65 -0.89
N TYR A 171 0.60 -9.34 -0.80
CA TYR A 171 1.63 -8.33 -0.62
C TYR A 171 2.37 -8.48 0.72
N ASP A 172 1.65 -8.68 1.82
CA ASP A 172 2.24 -8.84 3.15
C ASP A 172 3.14 -10.07 3.24
N GLN A 173 2.76 -11.17 2.61
CA GLN A 173 3.58 -12.38 2.55
C GLN A 173 4.85 -12.16 1.74
N ALA A 174 4.75 -11.58 0.55
CA ALA A 174 5.92 -11.30 -0.29
C ALA A 174 6.88 -10.32 0.40
N LEU A 175 6.35 -9.31 1.09
CA LEU A 175 7.12 -8.38 1.91
C LEU A 175 7.86 -9.11 3.04
N GLN A 176 7.18 -9.98 3.77
CA GLN A 176 7.79 -10.76 4.85
C GLN A 176 8.92 -11.67 4.35
N GLU A 177 8.73 -12.32 3.19
CA GLU A 177 9.76 -13.16 2.57
C GLU A 177 10.99 -12.32 2.17
N ALA A 178 10.80 -11.12 1.63
CA ALA A 178 11.89 -10.20 1.33
C ALA A 178 12.62 -9.70 2.59
N GLU A 179 11.89 -9.37 3.65
CA GLU A 179 12.45 -8.97 4.95
C GLU A 179 13.24 -10.12 5.60
N ASN A 180 12.80 -11.36 5.44
CA ASN A 180 13.51 -12.53 5.97
C ASN A 180 14.91 -12.63 5.36
N ILE A 181 15.06 -12.46 4.04
CA ILE A 181 16.38 -12.45 3.38
C ILE A 181 17.26 -11.33 3.91
N ILE A 182 16.70 -10.13 4.06
CA ILE A 182 17.45 -8.96 4.53
C ILE A 182 17.99 -9.14 5.96
N ASN A 183 17.21 -9.81 6.81
CA ASN A 183 17.47 -9.95 8.25
C ASN A 183 18.03 -11.32 8.64
N GLU A 184 18.30 -12.21 7.67
CA GLU A 184 18.78 -13.55 7.92
C GLU A 184 20.16 -13.55 8.59
N ILE A 185 20.31 -14.33 9.68
CA ILE A 185 21.52 -14.41 10.47
C ILE A 185 22.20 -15.79 10.34
N GLY A 186 21.42 -16.85 10.23
CA GLY A 186 21.93 -18.21 10.38
C GLY A 186 22.42 -18.89 9.11
N ASN A 187 21.75 -18.66 7.99
CA ASN A 187 22.07 -19.29 6.69
C ASN A 187 21.85 -18.25 5.58
N PRO A 188 22.81 -17.33 5.38
CA PRO A 188 22.61 -16.20 4.48
C PRO A 188 22.41 -16.63 3.04
N THR A 189 21.40 -16.04 2.39
CA THR A 189 21.17 -16.24 0.95
C THR A 189 22.28 -15.55 0.14
N LEU A 190 23.11 -16.34 -0.54
CA LEU A 190 24.16 -15.87 -1.45
C LEU A 190 23.74 -15.95 -2.93
N ASN A 191 22.63 -16.59 -3.22
CA ASN A 191 22.15 -16.74 -4.59
C ASN A 191 21.44 -15.46 -5.04
N LYS A 192 22.13 -14.67 -5.89
CA LYS A 192 21.60 -13.46 -6.50
C LYS A 192 20.24 -13.68 -7.16
N SER A 193 20.08 -14.79 -7.90
CA SER A 193 18.82 -15.08 -8.62
C SER A 193 17.66 -15.30 -7.68
N GLU A 194 17.87 -15.87 -6.49
CA GLU A 194 16.84 -16.04 -5.46
C GLU A 194 16.38 -14.67 -4.91
N ILE A 195 17.33 -13.77 -4.66
CA ILE A 195 17.03 -12.40 -4.20
C ILE A 195 16.23 -11.64 -5.27
N GLU A 196 16.65 -11.73 -6.55
CA GLU A 196 15.94 -11.13 -7.68
C GLU A 196 14.52 -11.70 -7.84
N GLN A 197 14.34 -12.99 -7.60
CA GLN A 197 13.02 -13.63 -7.61
C GLN A 197 12.12 -13.08 -6.49
N LYS A 198 12.64 -12.89 -5.28
CA LYS A 198 11.87 -12.30 -4.18
C LYS A 198 11.52 -10.84 -4.43
N LEU A 199 12.44 -10.08 -5.01
CA LEU A 199 12.16 -8.72 -5.48
C LEU A 199 11.03 -8.69 -6.51
N GLN A 200 11.06 -9.61 -7.49
CA GLN A 200 10.00 -9.71 -8.50
C GLN A 200 8.66 -10.07 -7.86
N GLN A 201 8.63 -11.08 -6.97
CA GLN A 201 7.41 -11.48 -6.25
C GLN A 201 6.79 -10.32 -5.46
N LEU A 202 7.60 -9.54 -4.75
CA LEU A 202 7.13 -8.37 -4.01
C LEU A 202 6.61 -7.28 -4.97
N THR A 203 7.28 -7.08 -6.10
CA THR A 203 6.86 -6.12 -7.12
C THR A 203 5.54 -6.52 -7.76
N ASP A 204 5.37 -7.80 -8.10
CA ASP A 204 4.14 -8.32 -8.71
C ASP A 204 2.98 -8.25 -7.72
N ALA A 205 3.21 -8.59 -6.45
CA ALA A 205 2.20 -8.49 -5.41
C ALA A 205 1.77 -7.03 -5.16
N GLN A 206 2.70 -6.06 -5.22
CA GLN A 206 2.36 -4.64 -5.15
C GLN A 206 1.54 -4.19 -6.36
N ASN A 207 1.92 -4.61 -7.57
CA ASN A 207 1.22 -4.26 -8.81
C ASN A 207 -0.18 -4.92 -8.91
N ALA A 208 -0.42 -5.99 -8.15
CA ALA A 208 -1.74 -6.62 -8.06
C ALA A 208 -2.73 -5.84 -7.21
N LEU A 209 -2.26 -4.89 -6.39
CA LEU A 209 -3.12 -4.02 -5.58
C LEU A 209 -3.92 -3.06 -6.48
N GLN A 210 -5.24 -3.07 -6.34
CA GLN A 210 -6.18 -2.30 -7.17
C GLN A 210 -7.19 -1.49 -6.34
N GLY A 211 -6.91 -1.27 -5.07
CA GLY A 211 -7.86 -0.65 -4.15
C GLY A 211 -8.32 0.75 -4.57
N SER A 212 -7.49 1.55 -5.23
CA SER A 212 -7.90 2.85 -5.78
C SER A 212 -9.00 2.71 -6.85
N HIS A 213 -8.87 1.73 -7.73
CA HIS A 213 -9.87 1.42 -8.74
C HIS A 213 -11.17 0.87 -8.12
N LEU A 214 -11.04 0.01 -7.12
CA LEU A 214 -12.20 -0.50 -6.37
C LEU A 214 -12.94 0.60 -5.62
N LEU A 215 -12.23 1.56 -5.03
CA LEU A 215 -12.82 2.74 -4.39
C LEU A 215 -13.56 3.62 -5.41
N GLU A 216 -12.97 3.86 -6.57
CA GLU A 216 -13.63 4.64 -7.64
C GLU A 216 -14.91 3.96 -8.09
N ASN A 217 -14.89 2.64 -8.32
CA ASN A 217 -16.07 1.86 -8.68
C ASN A 217 -17.14 1.93 -7.58
N ALA A 218 -16.78 1.84 -6.31
CA ALA A 218 -17.70 1.97 -5.19
C ALA A 218 -18.36 3.36 -5.16
N LYS A 219 -17.60 4.44 -5.39
CA LYS A 219 -18.13 5.81 -5.50
C LYS A 219 -19.11 5.96 -6.66
N ASN A 220 -18.76 5.46 -7.84
CA ASN A 220 -19.61 5.52 -9.02
C ASN A 220 -20.92 4.76 -8.83
N ASN A 221 -20.86 3.59 -8.19
CA ASN A 221 -22.05 2.82 -7.83
C ASN A 221 -22.92 3.57 -6.80
N ALA A 222 -22.32 4.17 -5.78
CA ALA A 222 -23.04 4.95 -4.79
C ALA A 222 -23.70 6.19 -5.41
N ILE A 223 -23.04 6.89 -6.32
CA ILE A 223 -23.61 8.02 -7.07
C ILE A 223 -24.81 7.57 -7.90
N THR A 224 -24.70 6.42 -8.57
CA THR A 224 -25.82 5.83 -9.32
C THR A 224 -27.02 5.56 -8.42
N GLU A 225 -26.80 5.05 -7.23
CA GLU A 225 -27.87 4.81 -6.24
C GLU A 225 -28.44 6.12 -5.69
N ILE A 226 -27.62 7.14 -5.39
CA ILE A 226 -28.07 8.46 -4.95
C ILE A 226 -28.98 9.11 -5.98
N ASN A 227 -28.66 8.97 -7.26
CA ASN A 227 -29.50 9.51 -8.34
C ASN A 227 -30.92 8.88 -8.42
N LYS A 228 -31.11 7.69 -7.84
CA LYS A 228 -32.43 7.04 -7.68
C LYS A 228 -33.22 7.52 -6.46
N LEU A 229 -32.63 8.32 -5.56
CA LEU A 229 -33.27 8.83 -4.36
C LEU A 229 -34.19 10.01 -4.69
N THR A 230 -35.42 9.72 -5.10
CA THR A 230 -36.36 10.69 -5.68
C THR A 230 -36.92 11.69 -4.67
N ALA A 231 -36.93 11.37 -3.37
CA ALA A 231 -37.44 12.29 -2.35
C ALA A 231 -36.44 13.41 -1.99
N LEU A 232 -35.15 13.23 -2.27
CA LEU A 232 -34.15 14.30 -2.14
C LEU A 232 -34.46 15.43 -3.13
N ASN A 233 -34.26 16.68 -2.72
CA ASN A 233 -34.19 17.77 -3.67
C ASN A 233 -32.84 17.77 -4.41
N ASP A 234 -32.68 18.60 -5.45
CA ASP A 234 -31.46 18.61 -6.26
C ASP A 234 -30.22 19.04 -5.47
N ALA A 235 -30.36 19.99 -4.56
CA ALA A 235 -29.26 20.44 -3.70
C ALA A 235 -28.79 19.34 -2.73
N GLN A 236 -29.75 18.60 -2.14
CA GLN A 236 -29.45 17.45 -1.27
C GLN A 236 -28.76 16.34 -2.06
N ARG A 237 -29.24 16.04 -3.27
CA ARG A 237 -28.63 15.02 -4.15
C ARG A 237 -27.23 15.40 -4.53
N GLN A 238 -27.00 16.65 -4.93
CA GLN A 238 -25.65 17.17 -5.24
C GLN A 238 -24.73 17.07 -4.02
N LYS A 239 -25.22 17.45 -2.83
CA LYS A 239 -24.42 17.37 -1.60
C LYS A 239 -24.09 15.94 -1.20
N ALA A 240 -25.03 15.00 -1.37
CA ALA A 240 -24.78 13.57 -1.15
C ALA A 240 -23.69 13.03 -2.08
N ILE A 241 -23.71 13.42 -3.37
CA ILE A 241 -22.67 13.06 -4.33
C ILE A 241 -21.31 13.61 -3.91
N GLU A 242 -21.23 14.89 -3.55
CA GLU A 242 -19.99 15.51 -3.04
C GLU A 242 -19.44 14.77 -1.83
N ASN A 243 -20.31 14.43 -0.87
CA ASN A 243 -19.94 13.71 0.33
C ASN A 243 -19.37 12.30 0.00
N VAL A 244 -19.98 11.56 -0.92
CA VAL A 244 -19.47 10.26 -1.39
C VAL A 244 -18.13 10.41 -2.10
N GLN A 245 -17.97 11.42 -2.97
CA GLN A 245 -16.71 11.68 -3.67
C GLN A 245 -15.56 12.02 -2.72
N ALA A 246 -15.83 12.65 -1.59
CA ALA A 246 -14.84 13.01 -0.57
C ALA A 246 -14.30 11.80 0.23
N GLN A 247 -15.01 10.67 0.26
CA GLN A 247 -14.61 9.51 1.06
C GLN A 247 -13.31 8.88 0.55
N GLN A 248 -12.52 8.33 1.47
CA GLN A 248 -11.20 7.76 1.18
C GLN A 248 -11.22 6.22 1.22
N THR A 249 -12.26 5.62 1.79
CA THR A 249 -12.40 4.16 1.91
C THR A 249 -13.76 3.67 1.45
N ILE A 250 -13.80 2.43 0.95
CA ILE A 250 -15.06 1.76 0.53
C ILE A 250 -16.07 1.67 1.68
N PRO A 251 -15.68 1.32 2.93
CA PRO A 251 -16.61 1.35 4.05
C PRO A 251 -17.25 2.73 4.30
N GLU A 252 -16.48 3.83 4.19
CA GLU A 252 -17.00 5.19 4.34
C GLU A 252 -18.00 5.53 3.22
N VAL A 253 -17.72 5.15 1.97
CA VAL A 253 -18.65 5.30 0.84
C VAL A 253 -19.99 4.61 1.14
N ASN A 254 -19.94 3.36 1.60
CA ASN A 254 -21.14 2.58 1.93
C ASN A 254 -21.92 3.17 3.13
N GLN A 255 -21.21 3.69 4.13
CA GLN A 255 -21.80 4.35 5.26
C GLN A 255 -22.50 5.66 4.86
N GLN A 256 -21.86 6.45 4.00
CA GLN A 256 -22.43 7.68 3.45
C GLN A 256 -23.70 7.39 2.64
N LEU A 257 -23.65 6.44 1.70
CA LEU A 257 -24.85 6.03 0.94
C LEU A 257 -25.98 5.57 1.85
N THR A 258 -25.66 4.85 2.92
CA THR A 258 -26.66 4.43 3.93
C THR A 258 -27.28 5.63 4.63
N SER A 259 -26.50 6.64 4.95
CA SER A 259 -26.98 7.89 5.54
C SER A 259 -27.90 8.64 4.57
N ASP A 260 -27.51 8.76 3.31
CA ASP A 260 -28.31 9.45 2.27
C ASP A 260 -29.65 8.75 1.99
N ARG A 261 -29.69 7.42 2.04
CA ARG A 261 -30.95 6.65 1.98
C ARG A 261 -31.87 6.95 3.16
N LYS A 262 -31.35 7.12 4.37
CA LYS A 262 -32.14 7.50 5.56
C LYS A 262 -32.66 8.92 5.43
N ILE A 263 -31.88 9.86 4.88
CA ILE A 263 -32.33 11.22 4.59
C ILE A 263 -33.46 11.19 3.56
N ASN A 264 -33.31 10.42 2.48
CA ASN A 264 -34.36 10.26 1.49
C ASN A 264 -35.68 9.73 2.07
N THR A 265 -35.61 8.76 2.99
CA THR A 265 -36.80 8.24 3.66
C THR A 265 -37.47 9.30 4.53
N ALA A 266 -36.70 10.10 5.27
CA ALA A 266 -37.22 11.19 6.07
C ALA A 266 -37.84 12.30 5.19
N MET A 267 -37.19 12.63 4.06
CA MET A 267 -37.70 13.61 3.09
C MET A 267 -39.00 13.14 2.44
N GLN A 268 -39.14 11.84 2.12
CA GLN A 268 -40.40 11.29 1.62
C GLN A 268 -41.52 11.47 2.67
N ALA A 269 -41.24 11.12 3.93
CA ALA A 269 -42.22 11.29 5.01
C ALA A 269 -42.60 12.77 5.22
N LEU A 270 -41.66 13.70 5.09
CA LEU A 270 -41.94 15.14 5.18
C LEU A 270 -42.85 15.60 4.01
N ARG A 271 -42.56 15.17 2.77
CA ARG A 271 -43.39 15.48 1.61
C ARG A 271 -44.80 14.95 1.76
N ASP A 272 -44.94 13.69 2.19
CA ASP A 272 -46.24 13.06 2.43
C ASP A 272 -47.05 13.79 3.51
N LYS A 273 -46.37 14.28 4.56
CA LYS A 273 -47.01 15.04 5.63
C LYS A 273 -47.48 16.41 5.15
N ILE A 274 -46.68 17.13 4.40
CA ILE A 274 -47.04 18.44 3.81
C ILE A 274 -48.17 18.30 2.83
N ALA A 275 -48.16 17.23 1.99
CA ALA A 275 -49.23 16.96 1.04
C ALA A 275 -50.63 16.80 1.71
N GLN A 276 -50.69 16.51 2.98
CA GLN A 276 -51.93 16.39 3.73
C GLN A 276 -52.53 17.76 4.14
N GLN A 277 -51.83 18.88 3.97
CA GLN A 277 -52.27 20.22 4.45
C GLN A 277 -53.69 20.57 3.99
N ASN A 278 -53.99 20.40 2.70
CA ASN A 278 -55.33 20.71 2.15
C ASN A 278 -56.41 19.87 2.79
N ASN A 279 -56.13 18.58 3.06
CA ASN A 279 -57.10 17.72 3.76
C ASN A 279 -57.32 18.18 5.22
N VAL A 280 -56.24 18.58 5.89
CA VAL A 280 -56.33 19.10 7.25
C VAL A 280 -57.16 20.38 7.31
N HIS A 281 -56.97 21.31 6.37
CA HIS A 281 -57.72 22.55 6.24
C HIS A 281 -59.24 22.32 6.05
N GLN A 282 -59.64 21.19 5.48
CA GLN A 282 -61.04 20.81 5.25
C GLN A 282 -61.66 20.14 6.49
N GLN A 283 -60.90 19.84 7.54
CA GLN A 283 -61.42 19.17 8.74
C GLN A 283 -61.99 20.19 9.75
N SER A 284 -63.04 19.78 10.46
CA SER A 284 -63.66 20.58 11.50
C SER A 284 -62.65 21.07 12.54
N ASN A 285 -61.69 20.21 12.87
CA ASN A 285 -60.60 20.55 13.79
C ASN A 285 -59.74 21.76 13.36
N TYR A 286 -59.62 22.02 12.06
CA TYR A 286 -58.91 23.19 11.55
C TYR A 286 -59.85 24.40 11.36
N PHE A 287 -60.92 24.27 10.55
CA PHE A 287 -61.69 25.44 10.16
C PHE A 287 -62.53 26.04 11.32
N ASN A 288 -62.89 25.24 12.35
CA ASN A 288 -63.52 25.70 13.57
C ASN A 288 -62.51 26.07 14.68
N GLU A 289 -61.20 26.00 14.42
CA GLU A 289 -60.17 26.35 15.41
C GLU A 289 -60.00 27.87 15.53
N ASP A 290 -59.36 28.31 16.62
CA ASP A 290 -58.91 29.71 16.78
C ASP A 290 -57.72 30.01 15.87
N GLU A 291 -57.50 31.30 15.55
CA GLU A 291 -56.47 31.73 14.62
C GLU A 291 -55.05 31.31 15.04
N GLN A 292 -54.71 31.37 16.33
CA GLN A 292 -53.34 31.07 16.79
C GLN A 292 -52.93 29.59 16.55
N PRO A 293 -53.71 28.56 16.89
CA PRO A 293 -53.38 27.18 16.54
C PRO A 293 -53.36 26.91 15.04
N LYS A 294 -54.21 27.54 14.22
CA LYS A 294 -54.15 27.47 12.74
C LYS A 294 -52.84 27.98 12.25
N HIS A 295 -52.41 29.20 12.66
CA HIS A 295 -51.14 29.79 12.30
C HIS A 295 -49.97 28.92 12.76
N ASN A 296 -50.02 28.31 13.95
CA ASN A 296 -48.94 27.42 14.41
C ASN A 296 -48.80 26.20 13.49
N TYR A 297 -49.92 25.59 13.08
CA TYR A 297 -49.89 24.47 12.14
C TYR A 297 -49.36 24.90 10.76
N ASP A 298 -49.86 25.99 10.20
CA ASP A 298 -49.46 26.48 8.87
C ASP A 298 -48.00 26.90 8.86
N ASN A 299 -47.49 27.54 9.91
CA ASN A 299 -46.09 27.88 10.06
C ASN A 299 -45.18 26.62 10.12
N ALA A 300 -45.62 25.58 10.81
CA ALA A 300 -44.87 24.31 10.85
C ALA A 300 -44.81 23.63 9.48
N VAL A 301 -45.94 23.63 8.74
CA VAL A 301 -45.95 23.12 7.35
C VAL A 301 -45.09 23.97 6.44
N GLN A 302 -45.12 25.32 6.56
CA GLN A 302 -44.28 26.21 5.77
C GLN A 302 -42.78 26.01 6.07
N ALA A 303 -42.41 25.81 7.34
CA ALA A 303 -41.03 25.48 7.71
C ALA A 303 -40.58 24.16 7.09
N GLY A 304 -41.43 23.13 7.08
CA GLY A 304 -41.15 21.88 6.37
C GLY A 304 -41.00 22.06 4.86
N GLN A 305 -41.86 22.85 4.25
CA GLN A 305 -41.75 23.19 2.82
C GLN A 305 -40.42 23.92 2.54
N GLY A 306 -39.98 24.81 3.42
CA GLY A 306 -38.69 25.48 3.33
C GLY A 306 -37.49 24.51 3.29
N ILE A 307 -37.57 23.37 4.00
CA ILE A 307 -36.56 22.28 3.90
C ILE A 307 -36.56 21.65 2.50
N ILE A 308 -37.76 21.40 1.93
CA ILE A 308 -37.91 20.78 0.61
C ILE A 308 -37.38 21.68 -0.48
N ASP A 309 -37.64 22.98 -0.40
CA ASP A 309 -37.34 23.97 -1.44
C ASP A 309 -35.92 24.56 -1.33
N LYS A 310 -35.18 24.22 -0.26
CA LYS A 310 -33.86 24.78 0.01
C LYS A 310 -32.85 24.38 -1.06
N SER A 311 -32.40 25.33 -1.87
CA SER A 311 -31.50 25.13 -3.01
C SER A 311 -30.03 25.39 -2.70
N GLN A 312 -29.73 26.02 -1.57
CA GLN A 312 -28.37 26.26 -1.09
C GLN A 312 -28.27 25.80 0.37
N ASP A 313 -27.11 25.25 0.75
CA ASP A 313 -26.88 24.69 2.06
C ASP A 313 -28.05 23.76 2.48
N PRO A 314 -28.26 22.66 1.77
CA PRO A 314 -29.44 21.80 1.95
C PRO A 314 -29.40 21.09 3.30
N MET A 315 -30.60 20.78 3.84
CA MET A 315 -30.72 20.02 5.06
C MET A 315 -30.26 18.57 4.83
N MET A 316 -29.12 18.20 5.40
CA MET A 316 -28.53 16.84 5.32
C MET A 316 -28.62 16.08 6.66
N SER A 317 -29.44 16.56 7.58
CA SER A 317 -29.64 15.92 8.89
C SER A 317 -31.01 15.24 8.91
N LYS A 318 -31.01 13.90 8.95
CA LYS A 318 -32.22 13.10 9.13
C LYS A 318 -32.99 13.55 10.40
N ASN A 319 -32.28 13.80 11.49
CA ASN A 319 -32.90 14.17 12.76
C ASN A 319 -33.64 15.52 12.69
N GLU A 320 -33.07 16.51 11.99
CA GLU A 320 -33.71 17.82 11.82
C GLU A 320 -34.93 17.74 10.91
N ILE A 321 -34.91 16.90 9.87
CA ILE A 321 -36.07 16.63 9.02
C ILE A 321 -37.18 15.94 9.84
N GLU A 322 -36.83 14.96 10.68
CA GLU A 322 -37.78 14.31 11.59
C GLU A 322 -38.35 15.26 12.65
N GLN A 323 -37.56 16.22 13.16
CA GLN A 323 -38.05 17.27 14.04
C GLN A 323 -39.09 18.16 13.36
N ALA A 324 -38.88 18.52 12.07
CA ALA A 324 -39.89 19.27 11.32
C ALA A 324 -41.20 18.48 11.17
N ILE A 325 -41.12 17.17 10.88
CA ILE A 325 -42.29 16.28 10.83
C ILE A 325 -43.01 16.24 12.16
N ASN A 326 -42.25 16.10 13.26
CA ASN A 326 -42.81 16.07 14.61
C ASN A 326 -43.49 17.39 15.00
N GLN A 327 -42.94 18.53 14.57
CA GLN A 327 -43.53 19.85 14.77
C GLN A 327 -44.88 19.97 14.04
N ILE A 328 -44.97 19.52 12.79
CA ILE A 328 -46.22 19.47 12.03
C ILE A 328 -47.22 18.55 12.74
N ASN A 329 -46.83 17.37 13.22
CA ASN A 329 -47.69 16.45 13.95
C ASN A 329 -48.22 17.08 15.24
N THR A 330 -47.33 17.72 16.04
CA THR A 330 -47.68 18.33 17.30
C THR A 330 -48.71 19.46 17.11
N THR A 331 -48.45 20.33 16.15
CA THR A 331 -49.36 21.47 15.85
C THR A 331 -50.68 20.98 15.25
N GLN A 332 -50.68 19.94 14.44
CA GLN A 332 -51.92 19.32 13.92
C GLN A 332 -52.75 18.69 15.02
N THR A 333 -52.11 17.96 15.95
CA THR A 333 -52.81 17.32 17.08
C THR A 333 -53.40 18.35 18.07
N ALA A 334 -52.81 19.55 18.13
CA ALA A 334 -53.30 20.65 18.96
C ALA A 334 -54.56 21.32 18.40
N LEU A 335 -54.93 21.04 17.14
CA LEU A 335 -56.19 21.54 16.55
C LEU A 335 -57.39 20.83 17.20
N SER A 336 -58.27 21.61 17.78
CA SER A 336 -59.44 21.14 18.55
C SER A 336 -60.75 21.84 18.11
N GLY A 337 -60.81 22.32 16.91
CA GLY A 337 -61.96 23.11 16.41
C GLY A 337 -63.28 22.37 16.45
N GLU A 338 -63.29 21.04 16.32
CA GLU A 338 -64.51 20.21 16.48
C GLU A 338 -65.04 20.26 17.88
N ASN A 339 -64.17 20.17 18.91
CA ASN A 339 -64.55 20.31 20.31
C ASN A 339 -65.04 21.74 20.60
N LYS A 340 -64.46 22.78 20.00
CA LYS A 340 -64.89 24.17 20.14
C LYS A 340 -66.24 24.40 19.52
N LEU A 341 -66.53 23.83 18.32
CA LEU A 341 -67.83 23.86 17.70
C LEU A 341 -68.87 23.21 18.66
N HIS A 342 -68.56 22.02 19.19
CA HIS A 342 -69.45 21.34 20.11
C HIS A 342 -69.70 22.18 21.38
N THR A 343 -68.67 22.78 21.98
CA THR A 343 -68.81 23.67 23.13
C THR A 343 -69.67 24.90 22.79
N ASP A 344 -69.55 25.49 21.62
CA ASP A 344 -70.37 26.63 21.19
C ASP A 344 -71.83 26.21 20.98
N GLN A 345 -72.09 25.02 20.47
CA GLN A 345 -73.45 24.44 20.34
C GLN A 345 -74.06 24.20 21.67
N GLU A 346 -73.37 23.60 22.68
CA GLU A 346 -73.84 23.37 24.04
C GLU A 346 -74.18 24.70 24.77
N ASN A 347 -73.30 25.71 24.60
CA ASN A 347 -73.54 27.04 25.16
C ASN A 347 -74.73 27.71 24.54
N ALA A 348 -74.93 27.57 23.21
CA ALA A 348 -76.11 28.10 22.53
C ALA A 348 -77.39 27.38 22.99
N ASP A 349 -77.35 26.05 23.08
CA ASP A 349 -78.49 25.28 23.67
C ASP A 349 -78.87 25.73 25.03
N SER A 350 -77.92 25.98 25.92
CA SER A 350 -78.13 26.47 27.28
C SER A 350 -78.69 27.90 27.30
N GLN A 351 -78.35 28.74 26.33
CA GLN A 351 -78.93 30.06 26.19
C GLN A 351 -80.35 30.03 25.68
N ILE A 352 -80.67 29.16 24.67
CA ILE A 352 -82.04 28.97 24.15
C ILE A 352 -82.98 28.43 25.22
N GLU A 353 -82.54 27.51 26.12
CA GLU A 353 -83.31 27.00 27.26
C GLU A 353 -83.74 28.07 28.26
N ARG A 354 -83.02 29.15 28.36
CA ARG A 354 -83.33 30.26 29.30
C ARG A 354 -84.33 31.27 28.73
N LEU A 355 -84.76 31.12 27.46
CA LEU A 355 -85.70 31.97 26.78
C LEU A 355 -87.17 31.63 27.29
N SER A 356 -87.57 32.20 28.37
CA SER A 356 -88.82 31.90 29.05
C SER A 356 -90.12 32.18 28.29
N SER A 357 -90.04 32.91 27.20
CA SER A 357 -91.20 33.22 26.32
C SER A 357 -91.47 32.16 25.27
N LEU A 358 -90.51 31.22 25.06
CA LEU A 358 -90.62 30.15 24.06
C LEU A 358 -91.34 28.94 24.73
N ASN A 359 -92.17 28.24 23.91
CA ASN A 359 -92.68 26.93 24.35
C ASN A 359 -91.63 25.83 24.07
N GLN A 360 -91.83 24.62 24.61
CA GLN A 360 -90.86 23.51 24.49
C GLN A 360 -90.65 23.09 23.04
N ALA A 361 -91.64 23.15 22.17
CA ALA A 361 -91.49 22.79 20.74
C ALA A 361 -90.61 23.80 20.00
N GLN A 362 -90.76 25.09 20.31
CA GLN A 362 -89.89 26.18 19.78
C GLN A 362 -88.43 26.03 20.26
N ILE A 363 -88.27 25.78 21.60
CA ILE A 363 -86.91 25.50 22.16
C ILE A 363 -86.25 24.33 21.44
N ASN A 364 -86.98 23.21 21.25
CA ASN A 364 -86.43 22.05 20.61
C ASN A 364 -86.10 22.31 19.12
N ALA A 365 -86.90 23.12 18.42
CA ALA A 365 -86.65 23.49 17.01
C ALA A 365 -85.44 24.36 16.90
N GLU A 366 -85.25 25.39 17.70
CA GLU A 366 -84.02 26.26 17.68
C GLU A 366 -82.76 25.52 18.03
N LYS A 367 -82.80 24.66 19.09
CA LYS A 367 -81.66 23.77 19.37
C LYS A 367 -81.35 22.87 18.22
N GLY A 368 -82.32 22.30 17.51
CA GLY A 368 -82.13 21.50 16.35
C GLY A 368 -81.43 22.25 15.21
N LEU A 369 -81.77 23.53 15.03
CA LEU A 369 -81.07 24.39 14.05
C LEU A 369 -79.65 24.67 14.44
N VAL A 370 -79.34 24.98 15.68
CA VAL A 370 -78.03 25.24 16.22
C VAL A 370 -77.15 23.98 16.05
N ASN A 371 -77.66 22.82 16.47
CA ASN A 371 -76.93 21.54 16.43
C ASN A 371 -76.70 20.99 15.02
N GLN A 372 -77.34 21.52 14.02
CA GLN A 372 -77.07 21.25 12.57
C GLN A 372 -75.97 22.15 12.01
N SER A 373 -75.49 23.15 12.74
CA SER A 373 -74.39 24.02 12.28
C SER A 373 -73.09 23.25 12.17
N THR A 374 -72.38 23.48 11.11
CA THR A 374 -71.07 22.86 10.83
C THR A 374 -69.91 23.79 11.16
N THR A 375 -70.21 25.09 11.38
CA THR A 375 -69.19 26.09 11.76
C THR A 375 -69.62 26.85 13.01
N ARG A 376 -68.63 27.34 13.79
CA ARG A 376 -68.83 28.21 14.97
C ARG A 376 -69.51 29.53 14.60
N THR A 377 -69.24 30.05 13.37
CA THR A 377 -69.89 31.24 12.84
C THR A 377 -71.38 31.01 12.60
N GLU A 378 -71.80 29.85 12.06
CA GLU A 378 -73.23 29.48 11.92
C GLU A 378 -73.94 29.37 13.27
N VAL A 379 -73.29 28.79 14.28
CA VAL A 379 -73.83 28.74 15.66
C VAL A 379 -74.11 30.15 16.16
N ALA A 380 -73.12 31.07 16.07
CA ALA A 380 -73.26 32.45 16.51
C ALA A 380 -74.35 33.19 15.72
N GLN A 381 -74.46 32.98 14.38
CA GLN A 381 -75.49 33.61 13.57
C GLN A 381 -76.92 33.12 13.96
N LYS A 382 -77.08 31.83 14.17
CA LYS A 382 -78.39 31.27 14.58
C LYS A 382 -78.83 31.67 15.99
N LEU A 383 -77.88 31.92 16.88
CA LEU A 383 -78.13 32.41 18.19
C LEU A 383 -78.49 33.90 18.21
N ALA A 384 -78.06 34.68 17.25
CA ALA A 384 -78.23 36.13 17.12
C ALA A 384 -79.63 36.52 16.51
N VAL A 385 -80.30 35.56 15.85
CA VAL A 385 -81.64 35.79 15.23
C VAL A 385 -82.76 35.55 16.19
#